data_8ccf38ddea406de9d903810b01313ce4
#
_entry.id   8ccf38ddea406de9d903810b01313ce4
#
_cell.length_a   1.000
_cell.length_b   1.000
_cell.length_c   1.000
_cell.angle_alpha   90.00
_cell.angle_beta   90.00
_cell.angle_gamma   90.00
#
_symmetry.space_group_name_H-M   'P 1'
#
loop_
_entity.id
_entity.type
_entity.pdbx_description
1 polymer ?
#
loop_
_entity_poly.entity_id
_entity_poly.type
_entity_poly.pdbx_seq_one_letter_code
_entity_poly.pdbx_strand_id
1 'polypeptide(L)'
;MITLRPYRDDDQDVVVTLWWDSWHSIRPGLRHPRPFEDLRTRWVREIVPRQRIMVAAADGVVVGFAAADLSHRVLTQIFVAPARKGQGIGHRLFRWVQTVMPDGFVLHTLVDNLTSRAFYERHGLIAGDTEINPANGLRTVEYRWTPQSV
;
A
#
# COMPACT_ATOMS: atom_id res chain seq x y z
N MET A 1 -10.54 7.78 -17.30
CA MET A 1 -11.14 6.56 -16.76
C MET A 1 -10.08 5.75 -16.01
N ILE A 2 -10.42 5.26 -14.83
CA ILE A 2 -9.51 4.45 -14.02
C ILE A 2 -9.75 2.98 -14.30
N THR A 3 -8.68 2.25 -14.62
CA THR A 3 -8.73 0.81 -14.88
C THR A 3 -7.81 0.10 -13.90
N LEU A 4 -8.30 -0.99 -13.29
CA LEU A 4 -7.43 -1.88 -12.50
C LEU A 4 -6.96 -3.02 -13.41
N ARG A 5 -5.68 -3.33 -13.33
CA ARG A 5 -5.10 -4.47 -14.05
C ARG A 5 -3.93 -5.06 -13.28
N PRO A 6 -3.57 -6.34 -13.56
CA PRO A 6 -2.39 -6.93 -12.93
C PRO A 6 -1.11 -6.17 -13.28
N TYR A 7 -0.17 -6.20 -12.35
CA TYR A 7 1.16 -5.66 -12.55
C TYR A 7 1.90 -6.38 -13.69
N ARG A 8 2.67 -5.61 -14.44
CA ARG A 8 3.57 -6.11 -15.50
C ARG A 8 4.97 -5.60 -15.25
N ASP A 9 5.98 -6.31 -15.74
CA ASP A 9 7.37 -5.91 -15.54
C ASP A 9 7.65 -4.49 -16.05
N ASP A 10 6.96 -4.07 -17.11
CA ASP A 10 7.08 -2.71 -17.65
C ASP A 10 6.61 -1.63 -16.67
N ASP A 11 5.87 -1.99 -15.64
CA ASP A 11 5.38 -1.04 -14.64
C ASP A 11 6.41 -0.74 -13.55
N GLN A 12 7.52 -1.47 -13.50
CA GLN A 12 8.46 -1.43 -12.39
C GLN A 12 8.89 -0.01 -12.02
N ASP A 13 9.39 0.74 -12.98
CA ASP A 13 9.97 2.05 -12.68
C ASP A 13 8.91 3.04 -12.18
N VAL A 14 7.73 3.05 -12.79
CA VAL A 14 6.67 3.95 -12.36
C VAL A 14 6.12 3.56 -11.00
N VAL A 15 5.99 2.27 -10.73
CA VAL A 15 5.47 1.78 -9.43
C VAL A 15 6.47 2.08 -8.31
N VAL A 16 7.74 1.82 -8.50
CA VAL A 16 8.76 2.10 -7.48
C VAL A 16 8.88 3.60 -7.21
N THR A 17 8.82 4.42 -8.24
CA THR A 17 8.82 5.88 -8.11
C THR A 17 7.57 6.35 -7.35
N LEU A 18 6.40 5.80 -7.68
CA LEU A 18 5.15 6.11 -6.98
C LEU A 18 5.23 5.74 -5.50
N TRP A 19 5.78 4.58 -5.19
CA TRP A 19 6.00 4.13 -3.82
C TRP A 19 6.90 5.12 -3.05
N TRP A 20 8.01 5.49 -3.66
CA TRP A 20 8.96 6.47 -3.09
C TRP A 20 8.30 7.82 -2.83
N ASP A 21 7.63 8.37 -3.85
CA ASP A 21 7.00 9.68 -3.74
C ASP A 21 5.86 9.68 -2.72
N SER A 22 5.04 8.63 -2.71
CA SER A 22 3.92 8.53 -1.79
C SER A 22 4.38 8.42 -0.35
N TRP A 23 5.45 7.66 -0.12
CA TRP A 23 6.01 7.53 1.22
C TRP A 23 6.49 8.89 1.74
N HIS A 24 7.16 9.67 0.90
CA HIS A 24 7.65 10.99 1.28
C HIS A 24 6.53 12.04 1.42
N SER A 25 5.34 11.76 0.92
CA SER A 25 4.19 12.67 1.05
C SER A 25 3.43 12.52 2.36
N ILE A 26 3.80 11.55 3.21
CA ILE A 26 3.08 11.25 4.45
C ILE A 26 3.10 12.45 5.39
N ARG A 27 4.25 13.11 5.55
CA ARG A 27 4.36 14.36 6.30
C ARG A 27 5.56 15.17 5.82
N PRO A 28 5.54 16.52 6.03
CA PRO A 28 6.69 17.36 5.67
C PRO A 28 7.96 16.92 6.39
N GLY A 29 9.07 16.88 5.65
CA GLY A 29 10.38 16.55 6.22
C GLY A 29 10.64 15.07 6.45
N LEU A 30 9.66 14.21 6.20
CA LEU A 30 9.89 12.78 6.32
C LEU A 30 10.82 12.31 5.21
N ARG A 31 11.90 11.64 5.58
CA ARG A 31 12.85 11.05 4.65
C ARG A 31 12.93 9.55 4.85
N HIS A 32 12.90 8.82 3.76
CA HIS A 32 13.10 7.39 3.83
C HIS A 32 14.53 7.12 4.34
N PRO A 33 14.71 6.22 5.33
CA PRO A 33 16.04 5.94 5.89
C PRO A 33 16.97 5.23 4.92
N ARG A 34 16.44 4.68 3.83
CA ARG A 34 17.19 3.98 2.80
C ARG A 34 17.15 4.74 1.49
N PRO A 35 18.19 4.65 0.63
CA PRO A 35 18.17 5.27 -0.69
C PRO A 35 17.15 4.62 -1.62
N PHE A 36 16.77 5.35 -2.67
CA PHE A 36 15.80 4.88 -3.66
C PHE A 36 16.14 3.50 -4.22
N GLU A 37 17.42 3.24 -4.49
CA GLU A 37 17.84 1.95 -5.05
C GLU A 37 17.55 0.77 -4.12
N ASP A 38 17.53 0.97 -2.81
CA ASP A 38 17.16 -0.08 -1.87
C ASP A 38 15.67 -0.45 -2.02
N LEU A 39 14.79 0.53 -2.25
CA LEU A 39 13.39 0.27 -2.55
C LEU A 39 13.24 -0.53 -3.84
N ARG A 40 13.98 -0.14 -4.87
CA ARG A 40 13.95 -0.83 -6.14
C ARG A 40 14.41 -2.28 -6.02
N THR A 41 15.48 -2.52 -5.29
CA THR A 41 16.00 -3.86 -5.02
C THR A 41 14.98 -4.69 -4.24
N ARG A 42 14.38 -4.11 -3.21
CA ARG A 42 13.35 -4.78 -2.41
C ARG A 42 12.13 -5.13 -3.26
N TRP A 43 11.71 -4.23 -4.14
CA TRP A 43 10.59 -4.48 -5.05
C TRP A 43 10.85 -5.71 -5.90
N VAL A 44 12.01 -5.76 -6.55
CA VAL A 44 12.36 -6.83 -7.48
C VAL A 44 12.57 -8.17 -6.77
N ARG A 45 13.22 -8.17 -5.61
CA ARG A 45 13.65 -9.39 -4.93
C ARG A 45 12.64 -9.93 -3.93
N GLU A 46 11.86 -9.07 -3.29
CA GLU A 46 10.98 -9.49 -2.20
C GLU A 46 9.50 -9.38 -2.53
N ILE A 47 9.10 -8.34 -3.25
CA ILE A 47 7.68 -8.09 -3.48
C ILE A 47 7.18 -8.83 -4.73
N VAL A 48 7.79 -8.57 -5.88
CA VAL A 48 7.33 -9.15 -7.15
C VAL A 48 7.28 -10.69 -7.12
N PRO A 49 8.32 -11.41 -6.59
CA PRO A 49 8.28 -12.88 -6.64
C PRO A 49 7.28 -13.53 -5.69
N ARG A 50 6.82 -12.83 -4.64
CA ARG A 50 6.08 -13.43 -3.55
C ARG A 50 4.69 -12.87 -3.34
N GLN A 51 4.35 -11.76 -3.99
CA GLN A 51 3.11 -11.06 -3.71
C GLN A 51 2.29 -10.89 -4.96
N ARG A 52 0.98 -10.73 -4.75
CA ARG A 52 0.07 -10.38 -5.83
C ARG A 52 -0.06 -8.86 -5.90
N ILE A 53 0.10 -8.31 -7.10
CA ILE A 53 0.14 -6.87 -7.28
C ILE A 53 -0.89 -6.45 -8.31
N MET A 54 -1.69 -5.44 -7.94
CA MET A 54 -2.67 -4.82 -8.82
C MET A 54 -2.30 -3.36 -9.00
N VAL A 55 -2.36 -2.88 -10.24
CA VAL A 55 -2.12 -1.46 -10.52
C VAL A 55 -3.41 -0.79 -10.97
N ALA A 56 -3.52 0.50 -10.65
CA ALA A 56 -4.57 1.37 -11.15
C ALA A 56 -3.97 2.30 -12.18
N ALA A 57 -4.57 2.35 -13.36
CA ALA A 57 -4.11 3.19 -14.46
C ALA A 57 -5.20 4.18 -14.87
N ALA A 58 -4.80 5.42 -15.10
CA ALA A 58 -5.66 6.47 -15.64
C ALA A 58 -5.16 6.79 -17.05
N ASP A 59 -5.96 6.50 -18.05
CA ASP A 59 -5.62 6.73 -19.45
C ASP A 59 -4.23 6.15 -19.82
N GLY A 60 -3.96 4.92 -19.33
CA GLY A 60 -2.72 4.22 -19.61
C GLY A 60 -1.55 4.54 -18.68
N VAL A 61 -1.72 5.49 -17.77
CA VAL A 61 -0.66 5.89 -16.83
C VAL A 61 -0.95 5.29 -15.45
N VAL A 62 0.02 4.58 -14.87
CA VAL A 62 -0.14 4.01 -13.52
C VAL A 62 -0.21 5.14 -12.49
N VAL A 63 -1.27 5.16 -11.71
CA VAL A 63 -1.55 6.19 -10.69
C VAL A 63 -1.73 5.62 -9.29
N GLY A 64 -1.66 4.31 -9.14
CA GLY A 64 -1.75 3.67 -7.84
C GLY A 64 -1.46 2.18 -7.95
N PHE A 65 -1.21 1.55 -6.81
CA PHE A 65 -1.01 0.10 -6.77
C PHE A 65 -1.26 -0.45 -5.37
N ALA A 66 -1.50 -1.77 -5.31
CA ALA A 66 -1.55 -2.52 -4.06
C ALA A 66 -0.77 -3.82 -4.22
N ALA A 67 -0.09 -4.23 -3.16
CA ALA A 67 0.65 -5.49 -3.11
C ALA A 67 0.20 -6.28 -1.88
N ALA A 68 -0.20 -7.53 -2.10
CA ALA A 68 -0.77 -8.40 -1.08
C ALA A 68 0.04 -9.68 -0.95
N ASP A 69 0.50 -9.97 0.26
CA ASP A 69 1.11 -11.24 0.61
C ASP A 69 0.01 -12.20 1.06
N LEU A 70 -0.44 -13.05 0.13
CA LEU A 70 -1.57 -13.94 0.39
C LEU A 70 -1.23 -15.04 1.40
N SER A 71 0.02 -15.49 1.44
CA SER A 71 0.41 -16.57 2.36
C SER A 71 0.42 -16.14 3.82
N HIS A 72 0.72 -14.87 4.08
CA HIS A 72 0.73 -14.30 5.43
C HIS A 72 -0.50 -13.44 5.73
N ARG A 73 -1.36 -13.22 4.75
CA ARG A 73 -2.55 -12.35 4.83
C ARG A 73 -2.17 -10.94 5.28
N VAL A 74 -1.23 -10.36 4.55
CA VAL A 74 -0.77 -8.99 4.82
C VAL A 74 -0.93 -8.14 3.56
N LEU A 75 -1.60 -7.00 3.70
CA LEU A 75 -1.55 -5.96 2.69
C LEU A 75 -0.27 -5.17 2.93
N THR A 76 0.75 -5.43 2.12
CA THR A 76 2.07 -4.86 2.37
C THR A 76 2.21 -3.45 1.83
N GLN A 77 1.55 -3.14 0.71
CA GLN A 77 1.62 -1.83 0.07
C GLN A 77 0.26 -1.46 -0.51
N ILE A 78 -0.15 -0.22 -0.32
CA ILE A 78 -1.25 0.41 -1.04
C ILE A 78 -0.96 1.90 -1.14
N PHE A 79 -0.80 2.39 -2.36
CA PHE A 79 -0.45 3.78 -2.60
C PHE A 79 -1.19 4.34 -3.81
N VAL A 80 -1.56 5.60 -3.71
CA VAL A 80 -2.16 6.38 -4.79
C VAL A 80 -1.29 7.61 -4.99
N ALA A 81 -1.06 7.98 -6.24
CA ALA A 81 -0.29 9.18 -6.57
C ALA A 81 -0.89 10.38 -5.83
N PRO A 82 -0.05 11.21 -5.16
CA PRO A 82 -0.57 12.33 -4.38
C PRO A 82 -1.52 13.25 -5.17
N ALA A 83 -1.24 13.47 -6.45
CA ALA A 83 -2.07 14.31 -7.32
C ALA A 83 -3.42 13.67 -7.67
N ARG A 84 -3.61 12.37 -7.38
CA ARG A 84 -4.82 11.62 -7.72
C ARG A 84 -5.64 11.21 -6.51
N LYS A 85 -5.31 11.67 -5.34
CA LYS A 85 -6.06 11.36 -4.12
C LYS A 85 -7.46 11.99 -4.20
N GLY A 86 -8.43 11.34 -3.54
CA GLY A 86 -9.81 11.83 -3.52
C GLY A 86 -10.63 11.42 -4.74
N GLN A 87 -10.13 10.55 -5.61
CA GLN A 87 -10.83 10.09 -6.82
C GLN A 87 -11.36 8.65 -6.71
N GLY A 88 -11.31 8.06 -5.52
CA GLY A 88 -11.80 6.70 -5.29
C GLY A 88 -10.85 5.58 -5.72
N ILE A 89 -9.64 5.90 -6.13
CA ILE A 89 -8.65 4.91 -6.58
C ILE A 89 -8.26 3.99 -5.43
N GLY A 90 -7.95 4.55 -4.26
CA GLY A 90 -7.62 3.77 -3.07
C GLY A 90 -8.72 2.83 -2.66
N HIS A 91 -9.97 3.29 -2.72
CA HIS A 91 -11.14 2.46 -2.44
C HIS A 91 -11.22 1.27 -3.40
N ARG A 92 -11.01 1.49 -4.69
CA ARG A 92 -11.05 0.40 -5.68
C ARG A 92 -9.94 -0.61 -5.47
N LEU A 93 -8.72 -0.14 -5.18
CA LEU A 93 -7.60 -1.02 -4.85
C LEU A 93 -7.88 -1.81 -3.58
N PHE A 94 -8.42 -1.17 -2.56
CA PHE A 94 -8.76 -1.82 -1.30
C PHE A 94 -9.83 -2.90 -1.50
N ARG A 95 -10.84 -2.62 -2.32
CA ARG A 95 -11.86 -3.61 -2.65
C ARG A 95 -11.25 -4.84 -3.33
N TRP A 96 -10.29 -4.63 -4.22
CA TRP A 96 -9.56 -5.75 -4.82
C TRP A 96 -8.83 -6.58 -3.75
N VAL A 97 -8.18 -5.92 -2.78
CA VAL A 97 -7.50 -6.64 -1.68
C VAL A 97 -8.47 -7.52 -0.92
N GLN A 98 -9.68 -7.04 -0.66
CA GLN A 98 -10.72 -7.83 0.01
C GLN A 98 -11.14 -9.04 -0.81
N THR A 99 -11.08 -8.97 -2.14
CA THR A 99 -11.41 -10.13 -2.99
C THR A 99 -10.33 -11.18 -3.00
N VAL A 100 -9.05 -10.81 -2.87
CA VAL A 100 -7.95 -11.79 -2.87
C VAL A 100 -7.60 -12.30 -1.48
N MET A 101 -8.02 -11.61 -0.43
CA MET A 101 -7.87 -12.05 0.95
C MET A 101 -9.22 -11.97 1.69
N PRO A 102 -10.21 -12.75 1.24
CA PRO A 102 -11.59 -12.61 1.73
C PRO A 102 -11.78 -13.02 3.20
N ASP A 103 -10.84 -13.77 3.77
CA ASP A 103 -10.91 -14.22 5.16
C ASP A 103 -10.29 -13.23 6.15
N GLY A 104 -9.81 -12.11 5.64
CA GLY A 104 -9.22 -11.07 6.48
C GLY A 104 -7.73 -10.88 6.23
N PHE A 105 -7.23 -9.76 6.68
CA PHE A 105 -5.81 -9.43 6.55
C PHE A 105 -5.43 -8.34 7.55
N VAL A 106 -4.13 -8.15 7.70
CA VAL A 106 -3.56 -7.05 8.48
C VAL A 106 -2.71 -6.16 7.58
N LEU A 107 -2.47 -4.95 8.03
CA LEU A 107 -1.51 -4.04 7.44
C LEU A 107 -0.85 -3.23 8.54
N HIS A 108 0.26 -2.59 8.21
CA HIS A 108 0.96 -1.69 9.10
C HIS A 108 1.17 -0.35 8.40
N THR A 109 0.97 0.73 9.12
CA THR A 109 1.22 2.07 8.60
C THR A 109 1.90 2.92 9.68
N LEU A 110 2.56 3.99 9.27
CA LEU A 110 3.17 4.88 10.24
C LEU A 110 2.10 5.54 11.10
N VAL A 111 2.35 5.65 12.40
CA VAL A 111 1.44 6.32 13.33
C VAL A 111 1.12 7.74 12.86
N ASP A 112 2.11 8.42 12.23
CA ASP A 112 1.96 9.78 11.73
C ASP A 112 1.18 9.88 10.42
N ASN A 113 0.88 8.76 9.77
CA ASN A 113 0.16 8.76 8.50
C ASN A 113 -1.34 8.89 8.75
N LEU A 114 -1.76 10.09 9.13
CA LEU A 114 -3.14 10.36 9.54
C LEU A 114 -4.14 10.16 8.40
N THR A 115 -3.75 10.49 7.18
CA THR A 115 -4.61 10.32 6.00
C THR A 115 -4.91 8.84 5.76
N SER A 116 -3.89 7.99 5.77
CA SER A 116 -4.08 6.54 5.60
C SER A 116 -4.85 5.93 6.75
N ARG A 117 -4.56 6.36 7.99
CA ARG A 117 -5.28 5.86 9.15
C ARG A 117 -6.77 6.16 9.07
N ALA A 118 -7.13 7.39 8.68
CA ALA A 118 -8.53 7.76 8.47
C ALA A 118 -9.18 6.92 7.37
N PHE A 119 -8.45 6.66 6.28
CA PHE A 119 -8.92 5.81 5.19
C PHE A 119 -9.23 4.39 5.69
N TYR A 120 -8.31 3.78 6.44
CA TYR A 120 -8.52 2.41 6.94
C TYR A 120 -9.69 2.36 7.91
N GLU A 121 -9.81 3.34 8.79
CA GLU A 121 -10.91 3.38 9.76
C GLU A 121 -12.26 3.56 9.08
N ARG A 122 -12.33 4.37 8.01
CA ARG A 122 -13.56 4.49 7.21
C ARG A 122 -13.93 3.19 6.51
N HIS A 123 -12.96 2.34 6.22
CA HIS A 123 -13.20 1.03 5.58
C HIS A 123 -13.42 -0.09 6.59
N GLY A 124 -13.60 0.25 7.85
CA GLY A 124 -13.97 -0.71 8.89
C GLY A 124 -12.81 -1.46 9.51
N LEU A 125 -11.56 -1.07 9.23
CA LEU A 125 -10.42 -1.69 9.89
C LEU A 125 -10.29 -1.17 11.31
N ILE A 126 -9.78 -2.04 12.19
CA ILE A 126 -9.61 -1.73 13.60
C ILE A 126 -8.13 -1.63 13.91
N ALA A 127 -7.76 -0.51 14.54
CA ALA A 127 -6.39 -0.28 14.98
C ALA A 127 -6.05 -1.21 16.12
N GLY A 128 -4.88 -1.82 16.04
CA GLY A 128 -4.32 -2.67 17.07
C GLY A 128 -3.11 -2.04 17.71
N ASP A 129 -2.11 -2.87 17.99
CA ASP A 129 -0.91 -2.44 18.70
C ASP A 129 -0.02 -1.54 17.85
N THR A 130 0.74 -0.70 18.54
CA THR A 130 1.81 0.08 17.94
C THR A 130 3.15 -0.55 18.30
N GLU A 131 4.13 -0.42 17.38
CA GLU A 131 5.48 -0.90 17.65
C GLU A 131 6.49 -0.04 16.90
N ILE A 132 7.74 -0.11 17.33
CA ILE A 132 8.83 0.57 16.64
C ILE A 132 9.48 -0.42 15.70
N ASN A 133 9.54 -0.07 14.40
CA ASN A 133 10.22 -0.90 13.42
C ASN A 133 11.72 -0.81 13.68
N PRO A 134 12.39 -1.92 14.03
CA PRO A 134 13.83 -1.89 14.35
C PRO A 134 14.69 -1.53 13.14
N ALA A 135 14.19 -1.74 11.93
CA ALA A 135 14.94 -1.44 10.72
C ALA A 135 15.09 0.07 10.47
N ASN A 136 14.15 0.89 10.93
CA ASN A 136 14.17 2.33 10.66
C ASN A 136 13.83 3.22 11.86
N GLY A 137 13.50 2.65 13.01
CA GLY A 137 13.17 3.40 14.22
C GLY A 137 11.82 4.11 14.18
N LEU A 138 11.02 3.89 13.16
CA LEU A 138 9.72 4.55 13.02
C LEU A 138 8.62 3.76 13.72
N ARG A 139 7.67 4.49 14.31
CA ARG A 139 6.54 3.87 15.02
C ARG A 139 5.43 3.56 14.03
N THR A 140 4.97 2.30 14.05
CA THR A 140 3.86 1.84 13.20
C THR A 140 2.68 1.38 14.03
N VAL A 141 1.52 1.34 13.41
CA VAL A 141 0.29 0.82 13.99
C VAL A 141 -0.25 -0.27 13.08
N GLU A 142 -0.71 -1.38 13.69
CA GLU A 142 -1.36 -2.46 12.95
C GLU A 142 -2.84 -2.14 12.78
N TYR A 143 -3.35 -2.40 11.58
CA TYR A 143 -4.79 -2.38 11.31
C TYR A 143 -5.22 -3.76 10.83
N ARG A 144 -6.41 -4.17 11.27
CA ARG A 144 -6.97 -5.47 10.90
C ARG A 144 -8.33 -5.30 10.25
N TRP A 145 -8.49 -5.96 9.12
CA TRP A 145 -9.80 -6.12 8.49
C TRP A 145 -10.26 -7.57 8.62
N THR A 146 -11.51 -7.74 9.06
CA THR A 146 -12.17 -9.04 9.09
C THR A 146 -13.48 -8.94 8.33
N PRO A 147 -13.86 -10.00 7.58
CA PRO A 147 -15.15 -9.98 6.88
C PRO A 147 -16.28 -9.96 7.91
N GLN A 148 -17.37 -9.26 7.56
CA GLN A 148 -18.53 -9.24 8.42
C GLN A 148 -19.24 -10.58 8.36
N SER A 149 -19.65 -11.07 9.52
CA SER A 149 -20.53 -12.24 9.60
C SER A 149 -21.91 -11.87 9.08
N VAL A 150 -22.44 -12.69 8.21
CA VAL A 150 -23.78 -12.52 7.66
C VAL A 150 -24.81 -13.15 8.60
#